data_27b0b13f3541a728c720c2f23843a9cb
#
_entry.id   27b0b13f3541a728c720c2f23843a9cb
#
_cell.length_a   1.000
_cell.length_b   1.000
_cell.length_c   1.000
_cell.angle_alpha   90.00
_cell.angle_beta   90.00
_cell.angle_gamma   90.00
#
_symmetry.space_group_name_H-M   'P 1'
#
loop_
_entity.id
_entity.type
_entity.pdbx_description
1 polymer ?
#
loop_
_entity_poly.entity_id
_entity_poly.type
_entity_poly.pdbx_seq_one_letter_code
_entity_poly.pdbx_strand_id
1 'polypeptide(L)'
;EEDLDRTDALVALTNMDEENVIISMFATLHEVGKVIAKINHISLDKILEKSGVDCTVTPHLISSNQIVQYVRAMQNSRGNGVESMVRLGSGAVEALEFHVKESFEACDVSLKTLALKKELLIASIIRGGKVIYPTGSDCIRAGDNVIVITMRQRLEDLNDILL
;
A
#
# COMPACT_ATOMS: atom_id res chain seq x y z
N GLU A 1 -1.23 -29.79 24.66
CA GLU A 1 -0.57 -28.54 25.08
C GLU A 1 0.59 -28.32 24.12
N GLU A 2 0.45 -27.32 23.27
CA GLU A 2 1.48 -26.96 22.29
C GLU A 2 2.64 -26.27 23.01
N ASP A 3 3.87 -26.65 22.71
CA ASP A 3 5.09 -26.11 23.32
C ASP A 3 5.41 -24.74 22.66
N LEU A 4 4.76 -23.68 23.14
CA LEU A 4 4.91 -22.33 22.57
C LEU A 4 6.35 -21.79 22.69
N ASP A 5 7.06 -22.17 23.74
CA ASP A 5 8.44 -21.72 23.97
C ASP A 5 9.44 -22.24 22.91
N ARG A 6 9.00 -23.21 22.08
CA ARG A 6 9.80 -23.79 20.98
C ARG A 6 9.19 -23.53 19.61
N THR A 7 8.18 -22.66 19.55
CA THR A 7 7.45 -22.36 18.32
C THR A 7 8.05 -21.14 17.63
N ASP A 8 8.50 -21.30 16.38
CA ASP A 8 9.08 -20.21 15.58
C ASP A 8 8.02 -19.18 15.13
N ALA A 9 6.80 -19.65 14.83
CA ALA A 9 5.71 -18.80 14.38
C ALA A 9 4.34 -19.31 14.79
N LEU A 10 3.42 -18.41 15.11
CA LEU A 10 2.02 -18.70 15.42
C LEU A 10 1.09 -17.86 14.52
N VAL A 11 0.06 -18.53 14.00
CA VAL A 11 -0.98 -17.86 13.21
C VAL A 11 -2.35 -18.18 13.82
N ALA A 12 -3.00 -17.17 14.41
CA ALA A 12 -4.34 -17.29 14.99
C ALA A 12 -5.41 -17.06 13.91
N LEU A 13 -6.14 -18.13 13.54
CA LEU A 13 -7.10 -18.16 12.43
C LEU A 13 -8.48 -18.64 12.84
N THR A 14 -8.88 -18.52 14.11
CA THR A 14 -10.23 -18.91 14.53
C THR A 14 -11.31 -18.03 13.88
N ASN A 15 -12.57 -18.39 14.04
CA ASN A 15 -13.68 -17.57 13.57
C ASN A 15 -14.05 -16.42 14.53
N MET A 16 -13.40 -16.34 15.69
CA MET A 16 -13.65 -15.35 16.73
C MET A 16 -12.44 -14.40 16.83
N ASP A 17 -12.66 -13.13 16.53
CA ASP A 17 -11.60 -12.13 16.55
C ASP A 17 -11.00 -11.94 17.95
N GLU A 18 -11.86 -11.99 18.97
CA GLU A 18 -11.46 -11.88 20.37
C GLU A 18 -10.53 -13.02 20.80
N GLU A 19 -10.82 -14.23 20.36
CA GLU A 19 -9.93 -15.38 20.59
C GLU A 19 -8.61 -15.21 19.87
N ASN A 20 -8.63 -14.78 18.61
CA ASN A 20 -7.41 -14.51 17.84
C ASN A 20 -6.54 -13.46 18.53
N VAL A 21 -7.17 -12.40 19.09
CA VAL A 21 -6.46 -11.37 19.85
C VAL A 21 -5.79 -11.99 21.09
N ILE A 22 -6.55 -12.75 21.90
CA ILE A 22 -6.04 -13.34 23.14
C ILE A 22 -4.91 -14.33 22.85
N ILE A 23 -5.09 -15.22 21.87
CA ILE A 23 -4.08 -16.20 21.47
C ILE A 23 -2.80 -15.50 21.00
N SER A 24 -2.95 -14.45 20.19
CA SER A 24 -1.80 -13.72 19.66
C SER A 24 -1.04 -12.95 20.75
N MET A 25 -1.75 -12.30 21.67
CA MET A 25 -1.13 -11.64 22.83
C MET A 25 -0.40 -12.64 23.73
N PHE A 26 -1.00 -13.81 23.95
CA PHE A 26 -0.39 -14.87 24.74
C PHE A 26 0.88 -15.40 24.05
N ALA A 27 0.86 -15.63 22.75
CA ALA A 27 2.04 -16.03 22.00
C ALA A 27 3.16 -14.97 22.03
N THR A 28 2.80 -13.69 21.95
CA THR A 28 3.77 -12.58 22.06
C THR A 28 4.42 -12.55 23.44
N LEU A 29 3.66 -12.82 24.52
CA LEU A 29 4.19 -12.91 25.89
C LEU A 29 5.15 -14.10 26.08
N HIS A 30 5.00 -15.16 25.30
CA HIS A 30 5.91 -16.30 25.25
C HIS A 30 7.07 -16.13 24.24
N GLU A 31 7.26 -14.91 23.75
CA GLU A 31 8.38 -14.56 22.84
C GLU A 31 8.42 -15.41 21.55
N VAL A 32 7.26 -15.87 21.07
CA VAL A 32 7.17 -16.54 19.76
C VAL A 32 7.69 -15.62 18.67
N GLY A 33 8.64 -16.12 17.86
CA GLY A 33 9.41 -15.31 16.91
C GLY A 33 8.59 -14.57 15.86
N LYS A 34 7.39 -15.10 15.47
CA LYS A 34 6.46 -14.45 14.55
C LYS A 34 5.02 -14.73 14.92
N VAL A 35 4.23 -13.69 15.16
CA VAL A 35 2.82 -13.82 15.52
C VAL A 35 1.94 -13.08 14.51
N ILE A 36 0.99 -13.83 13.92
CA ILE A 36 0.03 -13.31 12.93
C ILE A 36 -1.40 -13.58 13.43
N ALA A 37 -2.25 -12.56 13.41
CA ALA A 37 -3.66 -12.65 13.79
C ALA A 37 -4.60 -12.35 12.62
N LYS A 38 -5.60 -13.20 12.38
CA LYS A 38 -6.73 -12.88 11.51
C LYS A 38 -7.75 -12.07 12.31
N ILE A 39 -8.10 -10.88 11.80
CA ILE A 39 -9.08 -9.97 12.42
C ILE A 39 -10.09 -9.52 11.37
N ASN A 40 -11.37 -9.67 11.67
CA ASN A 40 -12.45 -9.20 10.80
C ASN A 40 -12.91 -7.77 11.18
N HIS A 41 -12.78 -7.38 12.45
CA HIS A 41 -13.22 -6.08 12.97
C HIS A 41 -12.05 -5.13 13.15
N ILE A 42 -11.98 -4.08 12.34
CA ILE A 42 -10.91 -3.07 12.32
C ILE A 42 -10.67 -2.40 13.69
N SER A 43 -11.70 -2.36 14.56
CA SER A 43 -11.56 -1.78 15.90
C SER A 43 -10.55 -2.51 16.79
N LEU A 44 -10.36 -3.81 16.57
CA LEU A 44 -9.43 -4.65 17.33
C LEU A 44 -7.99 -4.55 16.81
N ASP A 45 -7.80 -4.14 15.57
CA ASP A 45 -6.49 -3.97 14.94
C ASP A 45 -5.59 -3.02 15.73
N LYS A 46 -6.15 -1.89 16.20
CA LYS A 46 -5.44 -0.91 17.04
C LYS A 46 -4.97 -1.45 18.40
N ILE A 47 -5.66 -2.46 18.91
CA ILE A 47 -5.26 -3.11 20.17
C ILE A 47 -4.04 -4.00 19.89
N LEU A 48 -4.06 -4.76 18.80
CA LEU A 48 -2.98 -5.64 18.40
C LEU A 48 -1.71 -4.88 18.00
N GLU A 49 -1.83 -3.76 17.26
CA GLU A 49 -0.68 -2.87 16.96
C GLU A 49 0.09 -2.45 18.23
N LYS A 50 -0.62 -2.24 19.34
CA LYS A 50 0.00 -1.84 20.63
C LYS A 50 0.46 -3.01 21.47
N SER A 51 0.01 -4.21 21.20
CA SER A 51 0.34 -5.42 21.98
C SER A 51 1.59 -6.15 21.52
N GLY A 52 2.27 -5.65 20.47
CA GLY A 52 3.49 -6.25 19.95
C GLY A 52 3.25 -7.42 18.99
N VAL A 53 2.02 -7.63 18.52
CA VAL A 53 1.73 -8.60 17.46
C VAL A 53 2.31 -8.12 16.13
N ASP A 54 3.05 -8.98 15.44
CA ASP A 54 3.82 -8.59 14.26
C ASP A 54 2.99 -8.22 13.05
N CYS A 55 1.86 -8.91 12.85
CA CYS A 55 1.03 -8.72 11.67
C CYS A 55 -0.43 -9.07 11.94
N THR A 56 -1.33 -8.26 11.42
CA THR A 56 -2.76 -8.57 11.35
C THR A 56 -3.20 -8.77 9.90
N VAL A 57 -4.09 -9.71 9.68
CA VAL A 57 -4.68 -10.00 8.37
C VAL A 57 -6.19 -9.79 8.44
N THR A 58 -6.71 -8.86 7.65
CA THR A 58 -8.14 -8.56 7.56
C THR A 58 -8.67 -8.96 6.18
N PRO A 59 -9.27 -10.14 6.02
CA PRO A 59 -9.66 -10.67 4.70
C PRO A 59 -10.59 -9.75 3.91
N HIS A 60 -11.53 -9.06 4.56
CA HIS A 60 -12.44 -8.16 3.85
C HIS A 60 -11.71 -6.94 3.26
N LEU A 61 -10.69 -6.42 3.95
CA LEU A 61 -9.89 -5.30 3.41
C LEU A 61 -9.09 -5.74 2.19
N ILE A 62 -8.53 -6.95 2.22
CA ILE A 62 -7.79 -7.52 1.08
C ILE A 62 -8.74 -7.65 -0.11
N SER A 63 -9.90 -8.29 0.07
CA SER A 63 -10.90 -8.48 -0.99
C SER A 63 -11.45 -7.15 -1.50
N SER A 64 -11.76 -6.21 -0.60
CA SER A 64 -12.24 -4.87 -0.99
C SER A 64 -11.22 -4.11 -1.82
N ASN A 65 -9.94 -4.17 -1.42
CA ASN A 65 -8.87 -3.53 -2.17
C ASN A 65 -8.71 -4.15 -3.57
N GLN A 66 -8.78 -5.47 -3.69
CA GLN A 66 -8.74 -6.16 -4.98
C GLN A 66 -9.91 -5.74 -5.89
N ILE A 67 -11.12 -5.65 -5.35
CA ILE A 67 -12.30 -5.19 -6.11
C ILE A 67 -12.10 -3.74 -6.57
N VAL A 68 -11.64 -2.85 -5.69
CA VAL A 68 -11.39 -1.44 -6.04
C VAL A 68 -10.32 -1.34 -7.12
N GLN A 69 -9.22 -2.10 -7.01
CA GLN A 69 -8.18 -2.16 -8.05
C GLN A 69 -8.75 -2.62 -9.39
N TYR A 70 -9.54 -3.69 -9.40
CA TYR A 70 -10.16 -4.21 -10.61
C TYR A 70 -11.09 -3.19 -11.29
N VAL A 71 -11.96 -2.53 -10.50
CA VAL A 71 -12.88 -1.50 -11.01
C VAL A 71 -12.12 -0.30 -11.58
N ARG A 72 -11.07 0.16 -10.88
CA ARG A 72 -10.21 1.26 -11.36
C ARG A 72 -9.49 0.87 -12.65
N ALA A 73 -8.91 -0.33 -12.73
CA ALA A 73 -8.26 -0.82 -13.95
C ALA A 73 -9.22 -0.86 -15.15
N MET A 74 -10.48 -1.24 -14.94
CA MET A 74 -11.50 -1.20 -16.01
C MET A 74 -11.86 0.22 -16.44
N GLN A 75 -11.89 1.19 -15.53
CA GLN A 75 -12.20 2.60 -15.84
C GLN A 75 -11.03 3.29 -16.56
N ASN A 76 -9.81 2.86 -16.27
CA ASN A 76 -8.57 3.50 -16.75
C ASN A 76 -8.15 3.10 -18.16
N SER A 77 -8.97 2.37 -18.92
CA SER A 77 -8.64 1.97 -20.31
C SER A 77 -8.48 3.14 -21.30
N ARG A 78 -8.67 4.39 -20.87
CA ARG A 78 -8.68 5.60 -21.74
C ARG A 78 -7.62 6.67 -21.41
N GLY A 79 -6.80 6.54 -20.36
CA GLY A 79 -5.80 7.56 -19.98
C GLY A 79 -4.51 6.96 -19.39
N ASN A 80 -3.67 7.80 -18.74
CA ASN A 80 -2.50 7.38 -17.93
C ASN A 80 -2.97 6.88 -16.56
N GLY A 81 -3.96 6.00 -16.56
CA GLY A 81 -4.66 5.59 -15.36
C GLY A 81 -3.83 4.74 -14.41
N VAL A 82 -4.33 4.60 -13.20
CA VAL A 82 -3.69 3.81 -12.13
C VAL A 82 -3.63 2.33 -12.52
N GLU A 83 -2.43 1.78 -12.66
CA GLU A 83 -2.24 0.33 -12.90
C GLU A 83 -2.36 -0.47 -11.62
N SER A 84 -1.80 0.05 -10.55
CA SER A 84 -1.76 -0.61 -9.25
C SER A 84 -1.97 0.40 -8.12
N MET A 85 -2.60 -0.04 -7.03
CA MET A 85 -2.81 0.76 -5.83
C MET A 85 -2.60 -0.08 -4.58
N VAL A 86 -1.80 0.44 -3.67
CA VAL A 86 -1.60 -0.14 -2.34
C VAL A 86 -1.92 0.91 -1.28
N ARG A 87 -2.73 0.55 -0.30
CA ARG A 87 -2.96 1.38 0.88
C ARG A 87 -1.94 1.06 1.95
N LEU A 88 -1.29 2.08 2.46
CA LEU A 88 -0.25 1.98 3.48
C LEU A 88 -0.79 2.40 4.85
N GLY A 89 -0.34 1.70 5.89
CA GLY A 89 -0.76 1.96 7.27
C GLY A 89 -2.27 1.81 7.45
N SER A 90 -2.89 2.70 8.20
CA SER A 90 -4.34 2.72 8.48
C SER A 90 -5.22 3.15 7.29
N GLY A 91 -4.69 3.14 6.07
CA GLY A 91 -5.42 3.53 4.85
C GLY A 91 -5.46 5.03 4.57
N ALA A 92 -4.71 5.83 5.33
CA ALA A 92 -4.61 7.29 5.12
C ALA A 92 -3.66 7.67 3.98
N VAL A 93 -2.78 6.75 3.57
CA VAL A 93 -1.77 6.93 2.53
C VAL A 93 -2.00 5.92 1.42
N GLU A 94 -2.01 6.36 0.18
CA GLU A 94 -2.12 5.51 -0.99
C GLU A 94 -0.83 5.60 -1.82
N ALA A 95 -0.29 4.45 -2.23
CA ALA A 95 0.76 4.35 -3.24
C ALA A 95 0.10 3.90 -4.54
N LEU A 96 0.22 4.70 -5.58
CA LEU A 96 -0.40 4.50 -6.88
C LEU A 96 0.68 4.32 -7.93
N GLU A 97 0.58 3.29 -8.75
CA GLU A 97 1.44 3.06 -9.90
C GLU A 97 0.74 3.50 -11.18
N PHE A 98 1.41 4.31 -11.98
CA PHE A 98 0.92 4.80 -13.25
C PHE A 98 1.89 4.39 -14.37
N HIS A 99 1.37 3.85 -15.46
CA HIS A 99 2.13 3.71 -16.70
C HIS A 99 2.04 5.00 -17.50
N VAL A 100 3.19 5.61 -17.77
CA VAL A 100 3.29 6.92 -18.43
C VAL A 100 3.08 6.76 -19.94
N LYS A 101 2.03 7.37 -20.45
CA LYS A 101 1.77 7.46 -21.90
C LYS A 101 2.27 8.79 -22.46
N GLU A 102 2.34 8.90 -23.78
CA GLU A 102 2.71 10.15 -24.46
C GLU A 102 1.74 11.33 -24.16
N SER A 103 0.54 11.01 -23.69
CA SER A 103 -0.46 12.01 -23.27
C SER A 103 -0.19 12.67 -21.92
N PHE A 104 0.88 12.29 -21.21
CA PHE A 104 1.28 12.97 -19.98
C PHE A 104 1.89 14.33 -20.30
N GLU A 105 1.28 15.41 -19.80
CA GLU A 105 1.61 16.78 -20.15
C GLU A 105 3.03 17.23 -19.74
N ALA A 106 3.61 16.57 -18.73
CA ALA A 106 4.92 16.90 -18.20
C ALA A 106 6.02 15.89 -18.56
N CYS A 107 5.88 15.17 -19.70
CA CYS A 107 6.95 14.31 -20.20
C CYS A 107 8.24 15.11 -20.43
N ASP A 108 9.39 14.51 -20.03
CA ASP A 108 10.75 15.07 -20.18
C ASP A 108 10.97 16.42 -19.49
N VAL A 109 10.04 16.85 -18.62
CA VAL A 109 10.19 18.06 -17.79
C VAL A 109 10.84 17.71 -16.47
N SER A 110 11.83 18.49 -16.04
CA SER A 110 12.52 18.28 -14.75
C SER A 110 11.55 18.43 -13.58
N LEU A 111 11.55 17.47 -12.65
CA LEU A 111 10.62 17.43 -11.52
C LEU A 111 10.66 18.69 -10.65
N LYS A 112 11.83 19.33 -10.52
CA LYS A 112 11.99 20.59 -9.76
C LYS A 112 11.24 21.77 -10.36
N THR A 113 10.89 21.71 -11.66
CA THR A 113 10.18 22.77 -12.36
C THR A 113 8.67 22.52 -12.45
N LEU A 114 8.23 21.32 -12.06
CA LEU A 114 6.83 20.97 -12.07
C LEU A 114 6.09 21.60 -10.87
N ALA A 115 4.96 22.19 -11.16
CA ALA A 115 4.02 22.63 -10.13
C ALA A 115 3.15 21.42 -9.72
N LEU A 116 3.58 20.71 -8.67
CA LEU A 116 2.88 19.55 -8.15
C LEU A 116 1.89 19.93 -7.06
N LYS A 117 0.79 19.17 -6.96
CA LYS A 117 -0.15 19.27 -5.85
C LYS A 117 0.55 18.97 -4.50
N LYS A 118 0.02 19.54 -3.42
CA LYS A 118 0.53 19.29 -2.06
C LYS A 118 0.18 17.87 -1.61
N GLU A 119 0.89 17.39 -0.58
CA GLU A 119 0.67 16.05 0.02
C GLU A 119 0.84 14.90 -0.98
N LEU A 120 1.77 15.07 -1.92
CA LEU A 120 2.10 14.13 -2.97
C LEU A 120 3.62 13.95 -3.04
N LEU A 121 4.06 12.71 -3.25
CA LEU A 121 5.46 12.34 -3.42
C LEU A 121 5.61 11.41 -4.62
N ILE A 122 6.46 11.75 -5.57
CA ILE A 122 6.91 10.80 -6.60
C ILE A 122 7.99 9.94 -5.95
N ALA A 123 7.63 8.71 -5.56
CA ALA A 123 8.47 7.84 -4.76
C ALA A 123 9.52 7.12 -5.61
N SER A 124 9.15 6.66 -6.80
CA SER A 124 10.08 6.01 -7.72
C SER A 124 9.60 6.09 -9.16
N ILE A 125 10.55 5.96 -10.08
CA ILE A 125 10.34 5.82 -11.53
C ILE A 125 10.98 4.49 -11.93
N ILE A 126 10.21 3.63 -12.60
CA ILE A 126 10.70 2.36 -13.13
C ILE A 126 10.86 2.53 -14.63
N ARG A 127 12.09 2.50 -15.11
CA ARG A 127 12.46 2.69 -16.52
C ARG A 127 13.25 1.50 -17.03
N GLY A 128 12.72 0.79 -18.03
CA GLY A 128 13.41 -0.39 -18.57
C GLY A 128 13.72 -1.45 -17.52
N GLY A 129 12.86 -1.65 -16.53
CA GLY A 129 13.02 -2.60 -15.43
C GLY A 129 13.98 -2.13 -14.31
N LYS A 130 14.54 -0.92 -14.39
CA LYS A 130 15.39 -0.34 -13.33
C LYS A 130 14.59 0.66 -12.50
N VAL A 131 14.73 0.53 -11.17
CA VAL A 131 14.14 1.48 -10.23
C VAL A 131 15.05 2.68 -10.06
N ILE A 132 14.49 3.88 -10.25
CA ILE A 132 15.12 5.18 -10.06
C ILE A 132 14.40 5.86 -8.88
N TYR A 133 15.14 6.29 -7.87
CA TYR A 133 14.64 7.16 -6.82
C TYR A 133 14.85 8.61 -7.27
N PRO A 134 13.77 9.29 -7.71
CA PRO A 134 13.94 10.53 -8.44
C PRO A 134 14.39 11.68 -7.55
N THR A 135 15.23 12.50 -8.10
CA THR A 135 15.63 13.82 -7.58
C THR A 135 14.95 14.93 -8.37
N GLY A 136 15.06 16.17 -7.92
CA GLY A 136 14.47 17.29 -8.66
C GLY A 136 15.02 17.47 -10.09
N SER A 137 16.20 16.94 -10.42
CA SER A 137 16.80 17.00 -11.76
C SER A 137 16.32 15.92 -12.71
N ASP A 138 15.66 14.86 -12.18
CA ASP A 138 15.12 13.79 -13.00
C ASP A 138 13.84 14.21 -13.71
N CYS A 139 13.45 13.47 -14.74
CA CYS A 139 12.22 13.67 -15.49
C CYS A 139 11.48 12.35 -15.69
N ILE A 140 10.17 12.43 -15.82
CA ILE A 140 9.29 11.32 -16.18
C ILE A 140 9.23 11.25 -17.72
N ARG A 141 9.24 10.04 -18.29
CA ARG A 141 9.20 9.81 -19.74
C ARG A 141 8.08 8.85 -20.10
N ALA A 142 7.61 8.96 -21.33
CA ALA A 142 6.71 7.96 -21.87
C ALA A 142 7.33 6.54 -21.81
N GLY A 143 6.53 5.56 -21.38
CA GLY A 143 6.97 4.18 -21.15
C GLY A 143 7.55 3.91 -19.74
N ASP A 144 7.69 4.92 -18.88
CA ASP A 144 8.03 4.70 -17.48
C ASP A 144 6.81 4.17 -16.70
N ASN A 145 7.07 3.45 -15.60
CA ASN A 145 6.09 3.27 -14.53
C ASN A 145 6.50 4.18 -13.37
N VAL A 146 5.55 4.98 -12.88
CA VAL A 146 5.78 5.96 -11.82
C VAL A 146 4.96 5.61 -10.60
N ILE A 147 5.62 5.51 -9.44
CA ILE A 147 4.94 5.30 -8.16
C ILE A 147 4.78 6.65 -7.47
N VAL A 148 3.53 7.03 -7.26
CA VAL A 148 3.13 8.25 -6.57
C VAL A 148 2.52 7.88 -5.23
N ILE A 149 3.02 8.50 -4.17
CA ILE A 149 2.45 8.39 -2.82
C ILE A 149 1.63 9.65 -2.57
N THR A 150 0.38 9.47 -2.13
CA THR A 150 -0.53 10.59 -1.84
C THR A 150 -1.31 10.38 -0.56
N MET A 151 -1.64 11.47 0.12
CA MET A 151 -2.52 11.50 1.28
C MET A 151 -3.81 12.21 0.90
N ARG A 152 -4.96 11.51 1.07
CA ARG A 152 -6.31 12.08 0.91
C ARG A 152 -6.65 12.65 -0.47
N GLN A 153 -5.84 12.47 -1.49
CA GLN A 153 -6.14 12.92 -2.85
C GLN A 153 -6.51 11.74 -3.73
N ARG A 154 -7.63 11.85 -4.42
CA ARG A 154 -8.04 10.88 -5.42
C ARG A 154 -7.36 11.25 -6.74
N LEU A 155 -6.39 10.45 -7.16
CA LEU A 155 -5.76 10.56 -8.46
C LEU A 155 -6.35 9.47 -9.37
N GLU A 156 -6.88 9.86 -10.51
CA GLU A 156 -7.43 8.94 -11.52
C GLU A 156 -6.51 8.83 -12.73
N ASP A 157 -5.76 9.89 -13.02
CA ASP A 157 -4.78 9.98 -14.09
C ASP A 157 -3.47 10.57 -13.56
N LEU A 158 -2.35 10.30 -14.23
CA LEU A 158 -1.06 10.86 -13.83
C LEU A 158 -1.03 12.40 -13.97
N ASN A 159 -1.78 12.97 -14.90
CA ASN A 159 -1.88 14.44 -15.01
C ASN A 159 -2.51 15.08 -13.76
N ASP A 160 -3.26 14.32 -12.97
CA ASP A 160 -3.85 14.80 -11.71
C ASP A 160 -2.81 15.20 -10.65
N ILE A 161 -1.53 14.85 -10.83
CA ILE A 161 -0.46 15.29 -9.93
C ILE A 161 -0.08 16.76 -10.14
N LEU A 162 -0.39 17.32 -11.32
CA LEU A 162 -0.09 18.70 -11.69
C LEU A 162 -1.12 19.65 -11.07
N LEU A 163 -0.69 20.92 -10.80
CA LEU A 163 -1.55 22.01 -10.31
C LEU A 163 -2.43 22.58 -11.40
#